data_6bcbf5ffb10dc77148a402b6573afc42
#
_entry.id   6bcbf5ffb10dc77148a402b6573afc42
#
_cell.length_a   1.000
_cell.length_b   1.000
_cell.length_c   1.000
_cell.angle_alpha   90.00
_cell.angle_beta   90.00
_cell.angle_gamma   90.00
#
_symmetry.space_group_name_H-M   'P 1'
#
loop_
_entity.id
_entity.type
_entity.pdbx_description
1 polymer ?
#
loop_
_entity_poly.entity_id
_entity_poly.type
_entity_poly.pdbx_seq_one_letter_code
_entity_poly.pdbx_strand_id
1 'polypeptide(L)'
;MSRTISIRRLWAGVALVALLSATSAAAQSPAAQRGLTFARVHCAQCHSLDAVSESPLRIAPPFRDLHRKYPVESLQRPLSEGIIANHPTMPQFRLGADQVNDVIAFMKSLER
;
A
#
# COMPACT_ATOMS: atom_id res chain seq x y z
N MET A 1 -45.11 -59.39 28.20
CA MET A 1 -43.66 -59.23 28.36
C MET A 1 -43.17 -58.24 27.31
N SER A 2 -43.14 -56.97 27.69
CA SER A 2 -42.78 -55.88 26.79
C SER A 2 -41.31 -55.53 26.96
N ARG A 3 -40.51 -55.68 25.90
CA ARG A 3 -39.13 -55.20 25.89
C ARG A 3 -39.14 -53.87 25.18
N THR A 4 -39.05 -52.80 25.94
CA THR A 4 -38.80 -51.46 25.49
C THR A 4 -37.33 -51.30 25.08
N ILE A 5 -37.07 -51.18 23.79
CA ILE A 5 -35.74 -50.83 23.27
C ILE A 5 -35.63 -49.35 23.33
N SER A 6 -34.84 -48.83 24.29
CA SER A 6 -34.45 -47.43 24.36
C SER A 6 -33.40 -47.11 23.28
N ILE A 7 -33.85 -46.46 22.21
CA ILE A 7 -32.92 -45.91 21.22
C ILE A 7 -32.37 -44.58 21.79
N ARG A 8 -31.21 -44.67 22.42
CA ARG A 8 -30.43 -43.47 22.77
C ARG A 8 -29.82 -42.89 21.48
N ARG A 9 -30.46 -41.90 20.95
CA ARG A 9 -29.93 -41.12 19.84
C ARG A 9 -28.68 -40.38 20.31
N LEU A 10 -27.53 -40.89 19.91
CA LEU A 10 -26.28 -40.17 19.98
C LEU A 10 -26.31 -39.01 18.95
N TRP A 11 -26.59 -37.83 19.43
CA TRP A 11 -26.37 -36.61 18.68
C TRP A 11 -24.88 -36.31 18.73
N ALA A 12 -24.15 -36.79 17.76
CA ALA A 12 -22.78 -36.30 17.51
C ALA A 12 -22.88 -34.88 16.99
N GLY A 13 -22.69 -33.94 17.89
CA GLY A 13 -22.54 -32.52 17.52
C GLY A 13 -21.29 -32.34 16.69
N VAL A 14 -21.43 -32.21 15.39
CA VAL A 14 -20.37 -31.73 14.52
C VAL A 14 -20.22 -30.23 14.78
N ALA A 15 -19.28 -29.90 15.66
CA ALA A 15 -18.84 -28.52 15.84
C ALA A 15 -18.05 -28.12 14.57
N LEU A 16 -18.72 -27.45 13.66
CA LEU A 16 -18.09 -26.82 12.51
C LEU A 16 -17.33 -25.60 13.00
N VAL A 17 -16.04 -25.79 13.32
CA VAL A 17 -15.13 -24.70 13.61
C VAL A 17 -14.86 -23.99 12.30
N ALA A 18 -15.62 -22.95 12.02
CA ALA A 18 -15.30 -22.01 10.95
C ALA A 18 -14.03 -21.27 11.33
N LEU A 19 -12.89 -21.71 10.80
CA LEU A 19 -11.66 -20.95 10.81
C LEU A 19 -11.88 -19.70 9.94
N LEU A 20 -12.28 -18.60 10.59
CA LEU A 20 -12.19 -17.29 9.97
C LEU A 20 -10.70 -16.99 9.77
N SER A 21 -10.20 -17.29 8.59
CA SER A 21 -8.91 -16.77 8.13
C SER A 21 -9.06 -15.27 7.98
N ALA A 22 -8.77 -14.53 9.04
CA ALA A 22 -8.62 -13.09 8.97
C ALA A 22 -7.39 -12.82 8.08
N THR A 23 -7.61 -12.61 6.80
CA THR A 23 -6.60 -12.02 5.92
C THR A 23 -6.39 -10.59 6.44
N SER A 24 -5.38 -10.40 7.28
CA SER A 24 -4.90 -9.08 7.64
C SER A 24 -4.36 -8.43 6.37
N ALA A 25 -5.21 -7.68 5.68
CA ALA A 25 -4.71 -6.69 4.74
C ALA A 25 -3.82 -5.77 5.57
N ALA A 26 -2.51 -5.76 5.28
CA ALA A 26 -1.57 -4.90 5.98
C ALA A 26 -2.04 -3.46 5.79
N ALA A 27 -2.59 -2.86 6.84
CA ALA A 27 -3.05 -1.48 6.81
C ALA A 27 -1.83 -0.58 6.59
N GLN A 28 -1.93 0.35 5.63
CA GLN A 28 -0.89 1.35 5.44
C GLN A 28 -0.68 2.14 6.73
N SER A 29 0.59 2.45 7.04
CA SER A 29 0.91 3.29 8.17
C SER A 29 0.26 4.68 8.04
N PRO A 30 -0.03 5.40 9.13
CA PRO A 30 -0.55 6.77 9.06
C PRO A 30 0.32 7.70 8.21
N ALA A 31 1.64 7.54 8.27
CA ALA A 31 2.58 8.29 7.42
C ALA A 31 2.35 7.97 5.93
N ALA A 32 2.26 6.70 5.57
CA ALA A 32 1.98 6.30 4.18
C ALA A 32 0.62 6.81 3.67
N GLN A 33 -0.39 6.86 4.53
CA GLN A 33 -1.70 7.43 4.17
C GLN A 33 -1.63 8.94 3.90
N ARG A 34 -0.89 9.70 4.73
CA ARG A 34 -0.65 11.12 4.49
C ARG A 34 0.16 11.33 3.22
N GLY A 35 1.18 10.50 2.98
CA GLY A 35 1.99 10.51 1.77
C GLY A 35 1.16 10.25 0.52
N LEU A 36 0.25 9.27 0.56
CA LEU A 36 -0.69 9.03 -0.53
C LEU A 36 -1.61 10.24 -0.78
N THR A 37 -2.13 10.85 0.28
CA THR A 37 -2.98 12.04 0.15
C THR A 37 -2.24 13.20 -0.52
N PHE A 38 -1.00 13.44 -0.10
CA PHE A 38 -0.13 14.43 -0.73
C PHE A 38 0.15 14.09 -2.19
N ALA A 39 0.52 12.84 -2.48
CA ALA A 39 0.84 12.40 -3.83
C ALA A 39 -0.35 12.48 -4.79
N ARG A 40 -1.57 12.23 -4.32
CA ARG A 40 -2.79 12.40 -5.14
C ARG A 40 -2.97 13.83 -5.63
N VAL A 41 -2.62 14.81 -4.82
CA VAL A 41 -2.76 16.22 -5.19
C VAL A 41 -1.62 16.68 -6.10
N HIS A 42 -0.39 16.22 -5.84
CA HIS A 42 0.81 16.83 -6.44
C HIS A 42 1.53 15.93 -7.46
N CYS A 43 1.32 14.63 -7.44
CA CYS A 43 2.09 13.67 -8.24
C CYS A 43 1.23 12.87 -9.24
N ALA A 44 -0.04 12.63 -8.91
CA ALA A 44 -0.93 11.75 -9.68
C ALA A 44 -1.24 12.24 -11.09
N GLN A 45 -0.99 13.51 -11.39
CA GLN A 45 -1.16 14.05 -12.74
C GLN A 45 -0.19 13.41 -13.74
N CYS A 46 0.97 12.98 -13.27
CA CYS A 46 2.01 12.38 -14.10
C CYS A 46 2.33 10.92 -13.73
N HIS A 47 2.32 10.58 -12.44
CA HIS A 47 2.72 9.27 -11.93
C HIS A 47 1.51 8.42 -11.52
N SER A 48 1.53 7.13 -11.86
CA SER A 48 0.63 6.17 -11.24
C SER A 48 1.00 5.96 -9.78
N LEU A 49 0.00 5.98 -8.90
CA LEU A 49 0.14 5.81 -7.46
C LEU A 49 -0.37 4.46 -6.97
N ASP A 50 -0.94 3.64 -7.84
CA ASP A 50 -1.48 2.34 -7.50
C ASP A 50 -0.57 1.17 -7.91
N ALA A 51 -1.04 -0.05 -7.64
CA ALA A 51 -0.27 -1.27 -7.86
C ALA A 51 -0.26 -1.76 -9.31
N VAL A 52 -1.15 -1.26 -10.18
CA VAL A 52 -1.41 -1.88 -11.49
C VAL A 52 -1.51 -0.92 -12.66
N SER A 53 -1.97 0.32 -12.46
CA SER A 53 -2.23 1.27 -13.55
C SER A 53 -0.95 1.82 -14.18
N GLU A 54 -1.03 2.15 -15.45
CA GLU A 54 0.01 2.92 -16.12
C GLU A 54 0.01 4.37 -15.65
N SER A 55 1.18 5.02 -15.74
CA SER A 55 1.28 6.45 -15.45
C SER A 55 0.56 7.28 -16.51
N PRO A 56 -0.19 8.33 -16.14
CA PRO A 56 -0.80 9.24 -17.12
C PRO A 56 0.22 9.85 -18.06
N LEU A 57 1.38 10.22 -17.55
CA LEU A 57 2.53 10.61 -18.36
C LEU A 57 3.44 9.41 -18.55
N ARG A 58 3.54 8.89 -19.78
CA ARG A 58 4.25 7.63 -20.08
C ARG A 58 5.72 7.61 -19.65
N ILE A 59 6.40 8.76 -19.69
CA ILE A 59 7.80 8.87 -19.26
C ILE A 59 7.97 8.95 -17.74
N ALA A 60 6.88 9.22 -16.99
CA ALA A 60 6.90 9.25 -15.53
C ALA A 60 6.74 7.82 -14.99
N PRO A 61 7.73 7.27 -14.27
CA PRO A 61 7.62 5.92 -13.75
C PRO A 61 6.51 5.82 -12.71
N PRO A 62 5.73 4.73 -12.68
CA PRO A 62 4.84 4.44 -11.57
C PRO A 62 5.62 4.41 -10.25
N PHE A 63 5.03 4.90 -9.17
CA PHE A 63 5.70 4.92 -7.86
C PHE A 63 6.11 3.53 -7.38
N ARG A 64 5.32 2.49 -7.70
CA ARG A 64 5.65 1.10 -7.38
C ARG A 64 6.95 0.59 -8.01
N ASP A 65 7.43 1.22 -9.08
CA ASP A 65 8.62 0.76 -9.81
C ASP A 65 9.90 1.52 -9.42
N LEU A 66 9.78 2.60 -8.63
CA LEU A 66 10.93 3.44 -8.26
C LEU A 66 12.00 2.66 -7.49
N HIS A 67 11.59 1.79 -6.56
CA HIS A 67 12.51 1.00 -5.75
C HIS A 67 13.40 0.05 -6.57
N ARG A 68 12.98 -0.30 -7.78
CA ARG A 68 13.77 -1.14 -8.70
C ARG A 68 14.94 -0.40 -9.33
N LYS A 69 14.89 0.92 -9.33
CA LYS A 69 15.94 1.78 -9.92
C LYS A 69 16.92 2.26 -8.86
N TYR A 70 16.44 2.59 -7.67
CA TYR A 70 17.21 3.11 -6.55
C TYR A 70 16.41 2.99 -5.26
N PRO A 71 17.08 2.98 -4.09
CA PRO A 71 16.37 3.05 -2.82
C PRO A 71 15.53 4.33 -2.75
N VAL A 72 14.23 4.22 -2.44
CA VAL A 72 13.34 5.40 -2.42
C VAL A 72 13.74 6.43 -1.38
N GLU A 73 14.46 6.02 -0.34
CA GLU A 73 15.03 6.93 0.66
C GLU A 73 16.01 7.94 0.06
N SER A 74 16.64 7.61 -1.07
CA SER A 74 17.54 8.53 -1.77
C SER A 74 16.81 9.75 -2.35
N LEU A 75 15.48 9.71 -2.42
CA LEU A 75 14.66 10.84 -2.84
C LEU A 75 14.45 11.90 -1.74
N GLN A 76 14.84 11.64 -0.50
CA GLN A 76 14.68 12.61 0.59
C GLN A 76 15.29 13.95 0.25
N ARG A 77 16.54 13.94 -0.18
CA ARG A 77 17.26 15.16 -0.52
C ARG A 77 16.70 15.89 -1.74
N PRO A 78 16.48 15.23 -2.88
CA PRO A 78 15.83 15.88 -4.03
C PRO A 78 14.47 16.50 -3.72
N LEU A 79 13.64 15.81 -2.94
CA LEU A 79 12.30 16.30 -2.58
C LEU A 79 12.36 17.50 -1.62
N SER A 80 13.34 17.55 -0.71
CA SER A 80 13.48 18.66 0.23
C SER A 80 14.18 19.89 -0.38
N GLU A 81 15.13 19.68 -1.26
CA GLU A 81 15.94 20.76 -1.87
C GLU A 81 15.38 21.24 -3.22
N GLY A 82 14.44 20.51 -3.81
CA GLY A 82 13.90 20.85 -5.14
C GLY A 82 14.84 20.49 -6.28
N ILE A 83 15.77 19.57 -6.06
CA ILE A 83 16.73 19.12 -7.08
C ILE A 83 16.08 18.00 -7.87
N ILE A 84 15.67 18.25 -9.10
CA ILE A 84 15.11 17.26 -9.99
C ILE A 84 16.04 17.05 -11.15
N ALA A 85 17.04 16.19 -10.94
CA ALA A 85 17.93 15.79 -12.00
C ALA A 85 17.17 14.88 -13.01
N ASN A 86 17.30 15.20 -14.28
CA ASN A 86 16.77 14.40 -15.41
C ASN A 86 15.22 14.32 -15.54
N HIS A 87 14.49 15.27 -14.94
CA HIS A 87 13.04 15.35 -15.08
C HIS A 87 12.62 16.77 -15.53
N PRO A 88 12.90 17.19 -16.77
CA PRO A 88 12.68 18.56 -17.19
C PRO A 88 11.23 19.02 -17.15
N THR A 89 10.28 18.06 -17.18
CA THR A 89 8.84 18.32 -17.12
C THR A 89 8.24 18.15 -15.73
N MET A 90 9.00 17.62 -14.77
CA MET A 90 8.53 17.47 -13.40
C MET A 90 8.66 18.80 -12.66
N PRO A 91 7.60 19.30 -11.97
CA PRO A 91 7.69 20.49 -11.16
C PRO A 91 8.72 20.33 -10.03
N GLN A 92 9.42 21.39 -9.69
CA GLN A 92 10.30 21.40 -8.54
C GLN A 92 9.50 21.56 -7.25
N PHE A 93 9.57 20.57 -6.39
CA PHE A 93 8.95 20.59 -5.08
C PHE A 93 10.03 20.83 -4.02
N ARG A 94 9.72 21.67 -3.05
CA ARG A 94 10.49 21.81 -1.81
C ARG A 94 9.61 21.40 -0.64
N LEU A 95 9.63 20.12 -0.32
CA LEU A 95 8.80 19.56 0.73
C LEU A 95 9.43 19.80 2.09
N GLY A 96 8.59 20.04 3.09
CA GLY A 96 9.02 20.01 4.49
C GLY A 96 9.39 18.58 4.92
N ALA A 97 10.16 18.46 6.00
CA ALA A 97 10.67 17.16 6.47
C ALA A 97 9.55 16.10 6.68
N ASP A 98 8.43 16.51 7.27
CA ASP A 98 7.30 15.59 7.51
C ASP A 98 6.67 15.13 6.19
N GLN A 99 6.51 16.03 5.24
CA GLN A 99 5.97 15.68 3.92
C GLN A 99 6.91 14.72 3.17
N VAL A 100 8.22 14.95 3.24
CA VAL A 100 9.22 14.04 2.67
C VAL A 100 9.09 12.65 3.28
N ASN A 101 9.06 12.57 4.61
CA ASN A 101 8.92 11.30 5.33
C ASN A 101 7.63 10.58 4.96
N ASP A 102 6.52 11.29 4.87
CA ASP A 102 5.22 10.73 4.52
C ASP A 102 5.19 10.19 3.08
N VAL A 103 5.74 10.94 2.13
CA VAL A 103 5.81 10.51 0.72
C VAL A 103 6.73 9.30 0.56
N ILE A 104 7.88 9.28 1.23
CA ILE A 104 8.80 8.12 1.23
C ILE A 104 8.10 6.90 1.87
N ALA A 105 7.40 7.06 2.98
CA ALA A 105 6.65 5.97 3.62
C ALA A 105 5.58 5.41 2.67
N PHE A 106 4.90 6.26 1.92
CA PHE A 106 3.94 5.82 0.91
C PHE A 106 4.63 5.03 -0.22
N MET A 107 5.72 5.55 -0.80
CA MET A 107 6.46 4.85 -1.84
C MET A 107 6.94 3.47 -1.36
N LYS A 108 7.46 3.38 -0.13
CA LYS A 108 7.87 2.09 0.47
C LYS A 108 6.72 1.12 0.62
N SER A 109 5.52 1.60 0.90
CA SER A 109 4.33 0.74 0.99
C SER A 109 3.94 0.06 -0.32
N LEU A 110 4.46 0.56 -1.45
CA LEU A 110 4.24 0.00 -2.78
C LEU A 110 5.32 -0.99 -3.21
N GLU A 111 6.41 -1.12 -2.47
CA GLU A 111 7.49 -2.07 -2.77
C GLU A 111 7.01 -3.52 -2.59
N ARG A 112 7.17 -4.34 -3.63
CA ARG A 112 6.80 -5.76 -3.63
C ARG A 112 7.82 -6.58 -4.41
#